data_04e778767b1779bf92ab02097e0575af
#
_entry.id   04e778767b1779bf92ab02097e0575af
#
_cell.length_a   1.000
_cell.length_b   1.000
_cell.length_c   1.000
_cell.angle_alpha   90.00
_cell.angle_beta   90.00
_cell.angle_gamma   90.00
#
_symmetry.space_group_name_H-M   'P 1'
#
loop_
_entity.id
_entity.type
_entity.pdbx_description
1 polymer ?
#
loop_
_entity_poly.entity_id
_entity_poly.type
_entity_poly.pdbx_seq_one_letter_code
_entity_poly.pdbx_strand_id
1 'polypeptide(L)'
;AWNAKERAVDFFDIKGALEVLFDDLGLRGVAYKRQKSLPGLLPEASAAIRLGDRVVGHLGQVHPKTLEGFHIKIENCFIFEVDIEAIIGHIKKDRQFKPIAK
;
A
#
# COMPACT_ATOMS: atom_id res chain seq x y z
N ALA A 1 10.38 -18.40 16.42
CA ALA A 1 9.54 -17.53 15.64
C ALA A 1 8.58 -16.81 16.54
N TRP A 2 8.50 -15.62 16.31
CA TRP A 2 7.62 -14.78 17.06
C TRP A 2 6.17 -15.13 16.83
N ASN A 3 5.90 -15.93 15.87
CA ASN A 3 4.54 -16.28 15.54
C ASN A 3 4.37 -17.78 15.50
N ALA A 4 3.62 -18.30 16.44
CA ALA A 4 3.39 -19.71 16.56
C ALA A 4 2.44 -20.24 15.50
N LYS A 5 1.60 -19.41 14.94
CA LYS A 5 0.67 -19.83 13.92
C LYS A 5 1.11 -19.29 12.58
N GLU A 6 1.35 -20.18 11.67
CA GLU A 6 1.66 -19.78 10.32
C GLU A 6 0.36 -19.63 9.55
N ARG A 7 0.20 -18.46 9.01
CA ARG A 7 -0.96 -18.16 8.21
C ARG A 7 -0.48 -17.43 6.96
N ALA A 8 -1.01 -17.83 5.84
CA ALA A 8 -0.66 -17.15 4.60
C ALA A 8 -1.07 -15.69 4.68
N VAL A 9 -0.16 -14.83 4.31
CA VAL A 9 -0.43 -13.40 4.23
C VAL A 9 -1.33 -13.17 3.02
N ASP A 10 -2.35 -12.37 3.18
CA ASP A 10 -3.22 -12.05 2.08
C ASP A 10 -3.28 -10.54 1.84
N PHE A 11 -4.05 -10.15 0.83
CA PHE A 11 -4.18 -8.76 0.44
C PHE A 11 -4.67 -7.89 1.61
N PHE A 12 -5.60 -8.42 2.38
CA PHE A 12 -6.18 -7.64 3.48
C PHE A 12 -5.21 -7.46 4.63
N ASP A 13 -4.28 -8.38 4.80
CA ASP A 13 -3.24 -8.23 5.81
C ASP A 13 -2.33 -7.05 5.48
N ILE A 14 -1.94 -6.94 4.21
CA ILE A 14 -1.10 -5.83 3.76
C ILE A 14 -1.85 -4.52 3.84
N LYS A 15 -3.10 -4.53 3.42
CA LYS A 15 -3.92 -3.33 3.49
C LYS A 15 -4.09 -2.87 4.92
N GLY A 16 -4.33 -3.81 5.83
CA GLY A 16 -4.45 -3.49 7.25
C GLY A 16 -3.19 -2.86 7.82
N ALA A 17 -2.03 -3.40 7.45
CA ALA A 17 -0.76 -2.85 7.90
C ALA A 17 -0.56 -1.43 7.39
N LEU A 18 -0.92 -1.19 6.12
CA LEU A 18 -0.83 0.14 5.55
C LEU A 18 -1.78 1.12 6.24
N GLU A 19 -2.97 0.65 6.58
CA GLU A 19 -3.93 1.51 7.27
C GLU A 19 -3.40 1.96 8.63
N VAL A 20 -2.75 1.06 9.36
CA VAL A 20 -2.14 1.41 10.62
C VAL A 20 -1.02 2.45 10.40
N LEU A 21 -0.19 2.23 9.40
CA LEU A 21 0.89 3.15 9.10
C LEU A 21 0.36 4.54 8.75
N PHE A 22 -0.63 4.60 7.87
CA PHE A 22 -1.18 5.87 7.44
C PHE A 22 -1.89 6.57 8.60
N ASP A 23 -2.55 5.81 9.46
CA ASP A 23 -3.19 6.38 10.62
C ASP A 23 -2.16 6.99 11.56
N ASP A 24 -1.04 6.30 11.78
CA ASP A 24 0.04 6.81 12.59
C ASP A 24 0.65 8.08 12.02
N LEU A 25 0.65 8.20 10.70
CA LEU A 25 1.13 9.40 10.02
C LEU A 25 0.11 10.53 10.02
N GLY A 26 -1.09 10.28 10.54
CA GLY A 26 -2.14 11.29 10.56
C GLY A 26 -2.79 11.52 9.23
N LEU A 27 -2.66 10.57 8.31
CA LEU A 27 -3.27 10.71 6.99
C LEU A 27 -4.74 10.30 7.05
N ARG A 28 -5.58 11.13 6.47
CA ARG A 28 -7.01 10.86 6.40
C ARG A 28 -7.45 10.81 4.96
N GLY A 29 -8.54 10.10 4.73
CA GLY A 29 -9.08 10.01 3.39
C GLY A 29 -8.29 9.13 2.46
N VAL A 30 -7.53 8.18 3.02
CA VAL A 30 -6.84 7.20 2.20
C VAL A 30 -7.86 6.23 1.65
N ALA A 31 -7.84 6.04 0.34
CA ALA A 31 -8.75 5.13 -0.33
C ALA A 31 -7.97 4.15 -1.19
N TYR A 32 -8.58 3.00 -1.40
CA TYR A 32 -7.99 1.94 -2.21
C TYR A 32 -8.91 1.65 -3.37
N LYS A 33 -8.37 1.73 -4.58
CA LYS A 33 -9.16 1.48 -5.76
C LYS A 33 -8.55 0.33 -6.53
N ARG A 34 -9.37 -0.67 -6.83
CA ARG A 34 -8.91 -1.81 -7.60
C ARG A 34 -8.31 -1.35 -8.92
N GLN A 35 -7.17 -1.90 -9.26
CA GLN A 35 -6.51 -1.55 -10.51
C GLN A 35 -5.92 -2.81 -11.12
N LYS A 36 -6.30 -3.09 -12.36
CA LYS A 36 -6.01 -4.38 -12.98
C LYS A 36 -4.76 -4.40 -13.86
N SER A 37 -4.20 -3.25 -14.16
CA SER A 37 -3.14 -3.19 -15.16
C SER A 37 -1.79 -2.82 -14.57
N LEU A 38 -1.52 -3.22 -13.34
CA LEU A 38 -0.22 -2.97 -12.73
C LEU A 38 0.77 -4.04 -13.15
N PRO A 39 1.90 -3.65 -13.75
CA PRO A 39 2.88 -4.64 -14.22
C PRO A 39 3.40 -5.50 -13.09
N GLY A 40 3.48 -6.79 -13.34
CA GLY A 40 4.05 -7.73 -12.39
C GLY A 40 3.13 -8.13 -11.25
N LEU A 41 1.94 -7.57 -11.16
CA LEU A 41 1.00 -7.89 -10.10
C LEU A 41 -0.22 -8.62 -10.66
N LEU A 42 -0.86 -9.39 -9.79
CA LEU A 42 -2.08 -10.07 -10.16
C LEU A 42 -3.23 -9.06 -10.28
N PRO A 43 -3.96 -9.08 -11.39
CA PRO A 43 -5.06 -8.11 -11.58
C PRO A 43 -6.14 -8.20 -10.50
N GLU A 44 -6.41 -9.41 -10.02
CA GLU A 44 -7.48 -9.61 -9.04
C GLU A 44 -7.04 -9.27 -7.61
N ALA A 45 -5.76 -8.98 -7.41
CA ALA A 45 -5.24 -8.67 -6.09
C ALA A 45 -4.30 -7.48 -6.16
N SER A 46 -4.77 -6.39 -6.75
CA SER A 46 -3.98 -5.17 -6.91
C SER A 46 -4.88 -3.96 -6.74
N ALA A 47 -4.33 -2.92 -6.15
CA ALA A 47 -5.08 -1.70 -5.93
C ALA A 47 -4.18 -0.48 -5.95
N ALA A 48 -4.74 0.64 -6.34
CA ALA A 48 -4.09 1.93 -6.22
C ALA A 48 -4.43 2.53 -4.86
N ILE A 49 -3.46 3.20 -4.26
CA ILE A 49 -3.64 3.90 -3.00
C ILE A 49 -3.82 5.37 -3.33
N ARG A 50 -4.90 5.96 -2.84
CA ARG A 50 -5.24 7.33 -3.18
C ARG A 50 -5.37 8.20 -1.94
N LEU A 51 -4.91 9.43 -2.07
CA LEU A 51 -5.19 10.49 -1.11
C LEU A 51 -5.97 11.56 -1.87
N GLY A 52 -7.25 11.66 -1.60
CA GLY A 52 -8.12 12.53 -2.39
C GLY A 52 -8.14 12.08 -3.83
N ASP A 53 -7.79 12.98 -4.73
CA ASP A 53 -7.77 12.69 -6.17
C ASP A 53 -6.43 12.16 -6.65
N ARG A 54 -5.48 12.03 -5.76
CA ARG A 54 -4.11 11.72 -6.16
C ARG A 54 -3.76 10.28 -5.84
N VAL A 55 -3.19 9.59 -6.80
CA VAL A 55 -2.65 8.26 -6.57
C VAL A 55 -1.27 8.43 -5.93
N VAL A 56 -1.10 7.86 -4.74
CA VAL A 56 0.16 7.97 -4.03
C VAL A 56 0.90 6.65 -3.92
N GLY A 57 0.33 5.59 -4.46
CA GLY A 57 1.02 4.31 -4.43
C GLY A 57 0.14 3.18 -4.91
N HIS A 58 0.67 1.99 -4.76
CA HIS A 58 0.01 0.76 -5.19
C HIS A 58 0.35 -0.35 -4.23
N LEU A 59 -0.53 -1.34 -4.14
CA LEU A 59 -0.24 -2.56 -3.41
C LEU A 59 -0.84 -3.72 -4.15
N GLY A 60 -0.28 -4.89 -3.95
CA GLY A 60 -0.82 -6.05 -4.61
C GLY A 60 0.01 -7.29 -4.41
N GLN A 61 -0.52 -8.38 -4.93
CA GLN A 61 0.14 -9.65 -4.93
C GLN A 61 0.99 -9.78 -6.19
N VAL A 62 2.23 -10.18 -6.01
CA VAL A 62 3.15 -10.36 -7.15
C VAL A 62 2.68 -11.55 -7.98
N HIS A 63 2.64 -11.36 -9.28
CA HIS A 63 2.23 -12.42 -10.19
C HIS A 63 3.20 -13.59 -10.09
N PRO A 64 2.69 -14.84 -10.05
CA PRO A 64 3.57 -16.02 -9.97
C PRO A 64 4.63 -16.06 -11.05
N LYS A 65 4.31 -15.62 -12.25
CA LYS A 65 5.29 -15.60 -13.33
C LYS A 65 6.43 -14.63 -13.06
N THR A 66 6.15 -13.54 -12.36
CA THR A 66 7.18 -12.62 -11.96
C THR A 66 8.13 -13.25 -10.95
N LEU A 67 7.56 -13.98 -9.99
CA LEU A 67 8.36 -14.68 -9.01
C LEU A 67 9.25 -15.74 -9.67
N GLU A 68 8.69 -16.47 -10.64
CA GLU A 68 9.46 -17.47 -11.37
C GLU A 68 10.64 -16.85 -12.10
N GLY A 69 10.42 -15.68 -12.70
CA GLY A 69 11.46 -14.99 -13.42
C GLY A 69 12.65 -14.64 -12.55
N PHE A 70 12.44 -14.49 -11.26
CA PHE A 70 13.50 -14.21 -10.31
C PHE A 70 13.91 -15.44 -9.50
N HIS A 71 13.42 -16.62 -9.88
CA HIS A 71 13.71 -17.87 -9.19
C HIS A 71 13.32 -17.85 -7.71
N ILE A 72 12.23 -17.15 -7.41
CA ILE A 72 11.73 -17.07 -6.04
C ILE A 72 10.66 -18.13 -5.85
N LYS A 73 10.84 -18.95 -4.83
CA LYS A 73 9.92 -20.06 -4.54
C LYS A 73 9.06 -19.76 -3.34
N ILE A 74 8.24 -18.74 -3.48
CA ILE A 74 7.29 -18.33 -2.45
C ILE A 74 5.91 -18.37 -3.08
N GLU A 75 4.94 -18.94 -2.39
CA GLU A 75 3.60 -19.06 -2.93
C GLU A 75 2.91 -17.71 -3.05
N ASN A 76 3.04 -16.88 -2.01
CA ASN A 76 2.37 -15.59 -1.99
C ASN A 76 3.37 -14.53 -1.63
N CYS A 77 3.44 -13.51 -2.44
CA CYS A 77 4.28 -12.37 -2.17
C CYS A 77 3.48 -11.11 -2.41
N PHE A 78 3.36 -10.29 -1.39
CA PHE A 78 2.63 -9.03 -1.49
C PHE A 78 3.61 -7.89 -1.35
N ILE A 79 3.40 -6.87 -2.15
CA ILE A 79 4.24 -5.67 -2.09
C ILE A 79 3.37 -4.44 -2.05
N PHE A 80 3.95 -3.39 -1.52
CA PHE A 80 3.35 -2.08 -1.68
C PHE A 80 4.45 -1.08 -1.99
N GLU A 81 4.05 -0.01 -2.63
CA GLU A 81 4.95 1.02 -3.05
C GLU A 81 4.22 2.34 -2.87
N VAL A 82 4.87 3.30 -2.23
CA VAL A 82 4.23 4.60 -2.00
C VAL A 82 5.19 5.71 -2.38
N ASP A 83 4.62 6.79 -2.87
CA ASP A 83 5.37 8.00 -3.21
C ASP A 83 5.46 8.86 -1.96
N ILE A 84 6.61 8.80 -1.32
CA ILE A 84 6.83 9.52 -0.07
C ILE A 84 6.69 11.02 -0.26
N GLU A 85 7.17 11.54 -1.38
CA GLU A 85 7.08 12.97 -1.63
C GLU A 85 5.64 13.43 -1.76
N ALA A 86 4.81 12.62 -2.41
CA ALA A 86 3.40 12.94 -2.54
C ALA A 86 2.72 12.94 -1.17
N ILE A 87 3.07 11.98 -0.33
CA ILE A 87 2.51 11.88 1.01
C ILE A 87 2.94 13.07 1.85
N ILE A 88 4.22 13.42 1.81
CA ILE A 88 4.73 14.56 2.56
C ILE A 88 4.07 15.85 2.08
N GLY A 89 3.91 15.99 0.76
CA GLY A 89 3.24 17.16 0.20
C GLY A 89 1.80 17.27 0.68
N HIS A 90 1.11 16.14 0.77
CA HIS A 90 -0.26 16.14 1.26
C HIS A 90 -0.31 16.57 2.73
N ILE A 91 0.58 16.05 3.55
CA ILE A 91 0.65 16.42 4.96
C ILE A 91 0.91 17.90 5.13
N LYS A 92 1.87 18.44 4.39
CA LYS A 92 2.21 19.85 4.47
C LYS A 92 1.05 20.73 4.04
N LYS A 93 0.37 20.35 2.98
CA LYS A 93 -0.76 21.10 2.49
C LYS A 93 -1.89 21.11 3.50
N ASP A 94 -2.16 19.97 4.11
CA ASP A 94 -3.19 19.86 5.12
C ASP A 94 -2.86 20.76 6.31
N ARG A 95 -1.61 20.79 6.72
CA ARG A 95 -1.19 21.60 7.87
C ARG A 95 -1.22 23.08 7.60
N GLN A 96 -1.06 23.47 6.34
CA GLN A 96 -1.11 24.89 5.99
C GLN A 96 -2.47 25.51 6.23
N PHE A 97 -3.52 24.70 6.19
CA PHE A 97 -4.86 25.20 6.39
C PHE A 97 -5.25 25.24 7.85
N LYS A 98 -4.42 24.74 8.73
CA LYS A 98 -4.71 24.75 10.15
C LYS A 98 -3.99 25.93 10.79
N PRO A 99 -4.73 26.76 11.53
CA PRO A 99 -4.05 27.83 12.25
C PRO A 99 -3.06 27.19 13.22
N ILE A 100 -1.87 27.68 13.20
CA ILE A 100 -0.88 27.19 14.12
C ILE A 100 -1.01 27.99 15.39
N ALA A 101 -1.47 27.32 16.42
CA ALA A 101 -1.56 27.94 17.70
C ALA A 101 -0.17 28.07 18.27
N LYS A 102 0.14 29.22 18.68
CA LYS A 102 1.48 29.43 19.22
C LYS A 102 1.39 29.72 20.69
#